data_8537d1dd8d85d0df964a7b07cb994d9e
#
_entry.id   8537d1dd8d85d0df964a7b07cb994d9e
#
_cell.length_a   1.000
_cell.length_b   1.000
_cell.length_c   1.000
_cell.angle_alpha   90.00
_cell.angle_beta   90.00
_cell.angle_gamma   90.00
#
_symmetry.space_group_name_H-M   'P 1'
#
loop_
_entity.id
_entity.type
_entity.pdbx_description
1 polymer ?
#
loop_
_entity_poly.entity_id
_entity_poly.type
_entity_poly.pdbx_seq_one_letter_code
_entity_poly.pdbx_strand_id
1 'polypeptide(L)'
;VTRPASIADGYAADDIRAAEAPLLAAGAQLMRVAAAGLARVCRAEAPEGAVLVLVGTGNNGGDALLAAAELAREGRAVRVIRTASRIHEDGAAEAADAGVRVTASDDLDDDAVAALGRASALVVDGILGIGTTASPALRGEARRVVAALLPVVAADHGPRVVACDIPSGVGCDDGAVPDPTVLPADVTVTFGAGKAGLLRGPGRALAGRVALVDVGLDLSGATPLVLADA
;
A
#
# COMPACT_ATOMS: atom_id res chain seq x y z
N VAL A 1 11.45 -6.81 19.24
CA VAL A 1 11.06 -6.31 17.92
C VAL A 1 11.00 -7.52 16.99
N THR A 2 9.80 -8.05 16.77
CA THR A 2 9.59 -9.15 15.85
C THR A 2 9.89 -8.68 14.43
N ARG A 3 10.86 -9.30 13.79
CA ARG A 3 11.14 -9.10 12.37
C ARG A 3 9.93 -9.64 11.59
N PRO A 4 9.37 -8.92 10.61
CA PRO A 4 8.28 -9.47 9.81
C PRO A 4 8.73 -10.78 9.19
N ALA A 5 7.90 -11.83 9.30
CA ALA A 5 8.16 -13.11 8.66
C ALA A 5 8.19 -12.91 7.14
N SER A 6 9.03 -13.67 6.46
CA SER A 6 8.97 -13.76 5.00
C SER A 6 7.68 -14.47 4.62
N ILE A 7 7.09 -14.10 3.47
CA ILE A 7 5.94 -14.81 2.92
C ILE A 7 6.34 -16.24 2.61
N ALA A 8 5.62 -17.22 3.17
CA ALA A 8 5.79 -18.63 2.85
C ALA A 8 4.88 -19.04 1.68
N ASP A 9 3.59 -18.64 1.72
CA ASP A 9 2.58 -19.07 0.76
C ASP A 9 1.75 -17.89 0.26
N GLY A 10 1.21 -17.99 -0.97
CA GLY A 10 0.37 -16.99 -1.59
C GLY A 10 -1.08 -17.46 -1.72
N TYR A 11 -2.01 -16.73 -1.15
CA TYR A 11 -3.43 -17.03 -1.12
C TYR A 11 -4.23 -16.15 -2.07
N ALA A 12 -5.45 -16.58 -2.42
CA ALA A 12 -6.40 -15.78 -3.17
C ALA A 12 -7.00 -14.67 -2.30
N ALA A 13 -7.41 -13.58 -2.95
CA ALA A 13 -8.06 -12.45 -2.27
C ALA A 13 -9.33 -12.88 -1.53
N ASP A 14 -10.12 -13.82 -2.09
CA ASP A 14 -11.35 -14.31 -1.48
C ASP A 14 -11.08 -15.11 -0.20
N ASP A 15 -10.04 -15.94 -0.18
CA ASP A 15 -9.65 -16.72 1.00
C ASP A 15 -9.21 -15.78 2.14
N ILE A 16 -8.45 -14.74 1.80
CA ILE A 16 -8.01 -13.73 2.79
C ILE A 16 -9.22 -12.99 3.36
N ARG A 17 -10.15 -12.51 2.51
CA ARG A 17 -11.38 -11.85 2.97
C ARG A 17 -12.26 -12.76 3.83
N ALA A 18 -12.35 -14.05 3.46
CA ALA A 18 -13.09 -15.02 4.26
C ALA A 18 -12.47 -15.23 5.65
N ALA A 19 -11.14 -15.21 5.74
CA ALA A 19 -10.42 -15.32 7.01
C ALA A 19 -10.49 -14.03 7.87
N GLU A 20 -10.61 -12.85 7.24
CA GLU A 20 -10.80 -11.58 7.95
C GLU A 20 -12.20 -11.44 8.56
N ALA A 21 -13.23 -11.98 7.90
CA ALA A 21 -14.63 -11.77 8.28
C ALA A 21 -14.96 -12.12 9.75
N PRO A 22 -14.53 -13.28 10.31
CA PRO A 22 -14.81 -13.60 11.71
C PRO A 22 -14.09 -12.67 12.68
N LEU A 23 -12.89 -12.20 12.36
CA LEU A 23 -12.14 -11.25 13.21
C LEU A 23 -12.82 -9.89 13.24
N LEU A 24 -13.26 -9.40 12.08
CA LEU A 24 -14.02 -8.14 11.96
C LEU A 24 -15.36 -8.24 12.70
N ALA A 25 -16.07 -9.37 12.60
CA ALA A 25 -17.30 -9.61 13.35
C ALA A 25 -17.08 -9.64 14.88
N ALA A 26 -15.89 -10.05 15.32
CA ALA A 26 -15.47 -10.02 16.71
C ALA A 26 -14.95 -8.64 17.18
N GLY A 27 -14.95 -7.63 16.31
CA GLY A 27 -14.51 -6.27 16.62
C GLY A 27 -13.00 -6.07 16.59
N ALA A 28 -12.25 -6.97 15.94
CA ALA A 28 -10.80 -6.82 15.82
C ALA A 28 -10.43 -5.56 15.00
N GLN A 29 -9.43 -4.84 15.48
CA GLN A 29 -8.95 -3.60 14.87
C GLN A 29 -7.85 -3.91 13.82
N LEU A 30 -8.16 -4.73 12.81
CA LEU A 30 -7.19 -5.21 11.82
C LEU A 30 -6.45 -4.05 11.12
N MET A 31 -7.19 -3.01 10.72
CA MET A 31 -6.64 -1.83 10.06
C MET A 31 -5.60 -1.10 10.92
N ARG A 32 -5.80 -1.01 12.25
CA ARG A 32 -4.80 -0.39 13.13
C ARG A 32 -3.51 -1.21 13.22
N VAL A 33 -3.62 -2.54 13.24
CA VAL A 33 -2.45 -3.43 13.24
C VAL A 33 -1.71 -3.33 11.91
N ALA A 34 -2.45 -3.32 10.79
CA ALA A 34 -1.91 -3.14 9.44
C ALA A 34 -1.16 -1.80 9.32
N ALA A 35 -1.80 -0.69 9.71
CA ALA A 35 -1.23 0.65 9.66
C ALA A 35 0.04 0.79 10.52
N ALA A 36 0.05 0.26 11.74
CA ALA A 36 1.23 0.27 12.59
C ALA A 36 2.40 -0.54 11.98
N GLY A 37 2.07 -1.68 11.34
CA GLY A 37 3.04 -2.47 10.59
C GLY A 37 3.61 -1.72 9.39
N LEU A 38 2.76 -1.04 8.63
CA LEU A 38 3.14 -0.20 7.50
C LEU A 38 4.04 0.97 7.95
N ALA A 39 3.64 1.71 8.97
CA ALA A 39 4.43 2.82 9.52
C ALA A 39 5.81 2.36 10.01
N ARG A 40 5.89 1.18 10.66
CA ARG A 40 7.16 0.58 11.07
C ARG A 40 8.09 0.32 9.90
N VAL A 41 7.58 -0.22 8.79
CA VAL A 41 8.39 -0.47 7.58
C VAL A 41 8.80 0.86 6.95
N CYS A 42 7.90 1.83 6.84
CA CYS A 42 8.22 3.17 6.31
C CYS A 42 9.38 3.83 7.08
N ARG A 43 9.40 3.71 8.41
CA ARG A 43 10.52 4.20 9.25
C ARG A 43 11.85 3.50 8.94
N ALA A 44 11.80 2.20 8.68
CA ALA A 44 13.00 1.42 8.39
C ALA A 44 13.56 1.72 6.98
N GLU A 45 12.68 1.92 6.00
CA GLU A 45 13.07 2.17 4.60
C GLU A 45 13.57 3.60 4.37
N ALA A 46 13.00 4.58 5.08
CA ALA A 46 13.43 5.97 5.05
C ALA A 46 13.33 6.56 6.46
N PRO A 47 14.38 6.47 7.29
CA PRO A 47 14.38 6.96 8.67
C PRO A 47 14.15 8.47 8.76
N GLU A 48 14.56 9.21 7.75
CA GLU A 48 14.48 10.66 7.69
C GLU A 48 13.83 11.15 6.39
N GLY A 49 13.53 12.45 6.31
CA GLY A 49 12.96 13.09 5.13
C GLY A 49 11.43 13.04 5.08
N ALA A 50 10.86 13.68 4.08
CA ALA A 50 9.41 13.77 3.91
C ALA A 50 8.82 12.46 3.33
N VAL A 51 7.55 12.22 3.63
CA VAL A 51 6.78 11.08 3.12
C VAL A 51 5.61 11.58 2.28
N LEU A 52 5.49 11.07 1.07
CA LEU A 52 4.34 11.26 0.20
C LEU A 52 3.49 10.00 0.23
N VAL A 53 2.21 10.13 0.55
CA VAL A 53 1.26 9.01 0.62
C VAL A 53 0.19 9.18 -0.45
N LEU A 54 -0.01 8.17 -1.26
CA LEU A 54 -1.07 8.12 -2.28
C LEU A 54 -2.21 7.28 -1.76
N VAL A 55 -3.45 7.80 -1.81
CA VAL A 55 -4.60 7.08 -1.27
C VAL A 55 -5.77 7.02 -2.26
N GLY A 56 -6.41 5.84 -2.29
CA GLY A 56 -7.67 5.60 -2.99
C GLY A 56 -8.87 5.55 -2.03
N THR A 57 -9.99 5.00 -2.49
CA THR A 57 -11.28 4.99 -1.78
C THR A 57 -11.44 3.90 -0.74
N GLY A 58 -10.66 2.81 -0.83
CA GLY A 58 -10.87 1.58 -0.06
C GLY A 58 -10.11 1.54 1.26
N ASN A 59 -10.18 0.37 1.91
CA ASN A 59 -9.48 0.07 3.18
C ASN A 59 -7.96 0.26 3.05
N ASN A 60 -7.38 -0.06 1.89
CA ASN A 60 -5.96 0.16 1.60
C ASN A 60 -5.55 1.64 1.78
N GLY A 61 -6.41 2.56 1.28
CA GLY A 61 -6.26 3.99 1.55
C GLY A 61 -6.41 4.33 3.03
N GLY A 62 -7.28 3.63 3.75
CA GLY A 62 -7.46 3.75 5.19
C GLY A 62 -6.20 3.35 5.96
N ASP A 63 -5.62 2.19 5.65
CA ASP A 63 -4.37 1.71 6.25
C ASP A 63 -3.23 2.72 6.03
N ALA A 64 -3.10 3.24 4.80
CA ALA A 64 -2.10 4.24 4.46
C ALA A 64 -2.32 5.58 5.16
N LEU A 65 -3.57 6.04 5.33
CA LEU A 65 -3.91 7.26 6.08
C LEU A 65 -3.59 7.13 7.57
N LEU A 66 -3.91 6.00 8.19
CA LEU A 66 -3.57 5.73 9.58
C LEU A 66 -2.06 5.66 9.80
N ALA A 67 -1.32 5.02 8.88
CA ALA A 67 0.15 5.01 8.90
C ALA A 67 0.73 6.42 8.72
N ALA A 68 0.16 7.23 7.83
CA ALA A 68 0.52 8.64 7.65
C ALA A 68 0.34 9.45 8.94
N ALA A 69 -0.79 9.25 9.64
CA ALA A 69 -1.05 9.89 10.93
C ALA A 69 -0.03 9.49 11.98
N GLU A 70 0.33 8.21 12.07
CA GLU A 70 1.35 7.73 13.00
C GLU A 70 2.71 8.37 12.75
N LEU A 71 3.18 8.37 11.48
CA LEU A 71 4.43 9.00 11.09
C LEU A 71 4.45 10.52 11.36
N ALA A 72 3.32 11.20 11.13
CA ALA A 72 3.20 12.64 11.41
C ALA A 72 3.25 12.95 12.91
N ARG A 73 2.60 12.15 13.76
CA ARG A 73 2.68 12.29 15.23
C ARG A 73 4.10 12.10 15.77
N GLU A 74 4.94 11.39 15.05
CA GLU A 74 6.37 11.21 15.34
C GLU A 74 7.25 12.37 14.81
N GLY A 75 6.65 13.40 14.23
CA GLY A 75 7.34 14.58 13.71
C GLY A 75 7.80 14.49 12.26
N ARG A 76 7.39 13.47 11.50
CA ARG A 76 7.68 13.36 10.06
C ARG A 76 6.86 14.37 9.27
N ALA A 77 7.46 14.98 8.28
CA ALA A 77 6.73 15.75 7.27
C ALA A 77 5.98 14.79 6.34
N VAL A 78 4.66 14.71 6.50
CA VAL A 78 3.81 13.81 5.69
C VAL A 78 2.85 14.63 4.83
N ARG A 79 2.72 14.26 3.57
CA ARG A 79 1.74 14.80 2.63
C ARG A 79 0.96 13.66 2.01
N VAL A 80 -0.33 13.86 1.81
CA VAL A 80 -1.22 12.88 1.18
C VAL A 80 -1.79 13.46 -0.11
N ILE A 81 -1.74 12.69 -1.19
CA ILE A 81 -2.52 12.93 -2.42
C ILE A 81 -3.66 11.91 -2.44
N ARG A 82 -4.92 12.41 -2.37
CA ARG A 82 -6.07 11.57 -2.64
C ARG A 82 -6.33 11.48 -4.14
N THR A 83 -6.42 10.28 -4.68
CA THR A 83 -6.60 10.04 -6.12
C THR A 83 -8.06 9.79 -6.50
N ALA A 84 -8.98 10.00 -5.57
CA ALA A 84 -10.41 9.81 -5.76
C ALA A 84 -11.21 10.88 -5.00
N SER A 85 -12.48 11.05 -5.38
CA SER A 85 -13.37 12.04 -4.75
C SER A 85 -13.68 11.73 -3.28
N ARG A 86 -13.70 10.44 -2.91
CA ARG A 86 -13.89 9.96 -1.53
C ARG A 86 -12.65 9.19 -1.08
N ILE A 87 -12.37 9.21 0.21
CA ILE A 87 -11.34 8.42 0.88
C ILE A 87 -11.93 7.81 2.15
N HIS A 88 -11.18 6.95 2.82
CA HIS A 88 -11.61 6.33 4.08
C HIS A 88 -11.80 7.40 5.16
N GLU A 89 -13.05 7.56 5.69
CA GLU A 89 -13.44 8.68 6.56
C GLU A 89 -12.65 8.71 7.87
N ASP A 90 -12.61 7.59 8.59
CA ASP A 90 -11.89 7.52 9.88
C ASP A 90 -10.37 7.72 9.70
N GLY A 91 -9.80 7.16 8.63
CA GLY A 91 -8.39 7.38 8.31
C GLY A 91 -8.07 8.83 7.97
N ALA A 92 -8.99 9.51 7.25
CA ALA A 92 -8.84 10.92 6.93
C ALA A 92 -8.95 11.82 8.17
N ALA A 93 -9.86 11.51 9.08
CA ALA A 93 -10.00 12.22 10.36
C ALA A 93 -8.72 12.07 11.20
N GLU A 94 -8.21 10.86 11.37
CA GLU A 94 -6.97 10.61 12.10
C GLU A 94 -5.75 11.32 11.49
N ALA A 95 -5.67 11.34 10.15
CA ALA A 95 -4.62 12.07 9.44
C ALA A 95 -4.72 13.59 9.66
N ALA A 96 -5.93 14.15 9.60
CA ALA A 96 -6.18 15.56 9.87
C ALA A 96 -5.84 15.94 11.32
N ASP A 97 -6.22 15.12 12.30
CA ASP A 97 -5.89 15.31 13.73
C ASP A 97 -4.39 15.27 13.99
N ALA A 98 -3.64 14.50 13.18
CA ALA A 98 -2.18 14.46 13.21
C ALA A 98 -1.52 15.62 12.43
N GLY A 99 -2.29 16.56 11.87
CA GLY A 99 -1.79 17.69 11.10
C GLY A 99 -1.35 17.34 9.67
N VAL A 100 -1.73 16.19 9.14
CA VAL A 100 -1.38 15.77 7.79
C VAL A 100 -2.21 16.55 6.76
N ARG A 101 -1.53 17.14 5.79
CA ARG A 101 -2.21 17.80 4.67
C ARG A 101 -2.64 16.79 3.61
N VAL A 102 -3.94 16.71 3.37
CA VAL A 102 -4.52 15.93 2.26
C VAL A 102 -4.87 16.87 1.12
N THR A 103 -4.31 16.62 -0.07
CA THR A 103 -4.56 17.40 -1.29
C THR A 103 -5.27 16.51 -2.31
N ALA A 104 -6.27 17.04 -3.00
CA ALA A 104 -6.88 16.34 -4.11
C ALA A 104 -5.94 16.30 -5.31
N SER A 105 -5.89 15.20 -6.02
CA SER A 105 -5.08 15.10 -7.24
C SER A 105 -5.50 16.12 -8.30
N ASP A 106 -6.79 16.42 -8.40
CA ASP A 106 -7.35 17.41 -9.34
C ASP A 106 -6.84 18.84 -9.09
N ASP A 107 -6.33 19.13 -7.89
CA ASP A 107 -5.73 20.43 -7.54
C ASP A 107 -4.24 20.52 -7.91
N LEU A 108 -3.67 19.47 -8.47
CA LEU A 108 -2.25 19.34 -8.79
C LEU A 108 -2.07 18.97 -10.26
N ASP A 109 -1.21 19.69 -10.97
CA ASP A 109 -0.73 19.24 -12.28
C ASP A 109 0.39 18.18 -12.12
N ASP A 110 0.83 17.61 -13.24
CA ASP A 110 1.84 16.54 -13.24
C ASP A 110 3.19 17.03 -12.72
N ASP A 111 3.55 18.28 -12.97
CA ASP A 111 4.80 18.89 -12.48
C ASP A 111 4.77 19.06 -10.96
N ALA A 112 3.64 19.46 -10.40
CA ALA A 112 3.44 19.56 -8.95
C ALA A 112 3.49 18.18 -8.27
N VAL A 113 2.86 17.16 -8.86
CA VAL A 113 2.94 15.77 -8.37
C VAL A 113 4.39 15.28 -8.39
N ALA A 114 5.08 15.47 -9.51
CA ALA A 114 6.49 15.09 -9.63
C ALA A 114 7.40 15.86 -8.66
N ALA A 115 7.13 17.14 -8.41
CA ALA A 115 7.86 17.95 -7.45
C ALA A 115 7.67 17.44 -6.01
N LEU A 116 6.44 17.03 -5.63
CA LEU A 116 6.17 16.39 -4.34
C LEU A 116 6.93 15.08 -4.19
N GLY A 117 6.96 14.26 -5.25
CA GLY A 117 7.75 13.02 -5.28
C GLY A 117 9.24 13.29 -5.05
N ARG A 118 9.84 14.21 -5.83
CA ARG A 118 11.26 14.58 -5.69
C ARG A 118 11.63 15.16 -4.31
N ALA A 119 10.68 15.83 -3.66
CA ALA A 119 10.88 16.39 -2.33
C ALA A 119 10.70 15.36 -1.20
N SER A 120 10.34 14.13 -1.52
CA SER A 120 10.09 13.06 -0.55
C SER A 120 11.23 12.06 -0.54
N ALA A 121 11.53 11.51 0.64
CA ALA A 121 12.43 10.37 0.79
C ALA A 121 11.69 9.03 0.58
N LEU A 122 10.36 9.06 0.74
CA LEU A 122 9.51 7.88 0.64
C LEU A 122 8.19 8.22 -0.05
N VAL A 123 7.75 7.34 -0.95
CA VAL A 123 6.40 7.31 -1.51
C VAL A 123 5.69 6.05 -0.99
N VAL A 124 4.51 6.22 -0.41
CA VAL A 124 3.64 5.11 0.01
C VAL A 124 2.51 4.98 -1.00
N ASP A 125 2.40 3.82 -1.63
CA ASP A 125 1.32 3.48 -2.55
C ASP A 125 0.19 2.77 -1.79
N GLY A 126 -0.84 3.52 -1.41
CA GLY A 126 -2.06 3.05 -0.76
C GLY A 126 -3.32 3.24 -1.63
N ILE A 127 -3.19 3.22 -2.96
CA ILE A 127 -4.31 3.52 -3.86
C ILE A 127 -5.28 2.34 -3.95
N LEU A 128 -4.79 1.16 -4.32
CA LEU A 128 -5.59 -0.05 -4.50
C LEU A 128 -4.99 -1.21 -3.69
N GLY A 129 -5.86 -2.00 -3.05
CA GLY A 129 -5.51 -3.26 -2.40
C GLY A 129 -6.27 -4.42 -3.06
N ILE A 130 -6.50 -5.50 -2.31
CA ILE A 130 -7.17 -6.72 -2.80
C ILE A 130 -8.65 -6.55 -3.15
N GLY A 131 -9.25 -5.39 -2.90
CA GLY A 131 -10.68 -5.11 -3.16
C GLY A 131 -11.05 -4.96 -4.64
N THR A 132 -10.11 -4.97 -5.56
CA THR A 132 -10.36 -4.82 -7.00
C THR A 132 -10.65 -6.17 -7.65
N THR A 133 -11.91 -6.41 -7.99
CA THR A 133 -12.37 -7.72 -8.51
C THR A 133 -12.37 -7.84 -10.03
N ALA A 134 -12.48 -6.73 -10.77
CA ALA A 134 -12.66 -6.79 -12.24
C ALA A 134 -11.37 -6.52 -13.03
N SER A 135 -10.52 -5.61 -12.57
CA SER A 135 -9.21 -5.30 -13.17
C SER A 135 -8.40 -4.47 -12.19
N PRO A 136 -7.15 -4.82 -11.91
CA PRO A 136 -6.27 -4.07 -11.03
C PRO A 136 -5.75 -2.77 -11.66
N ALA A 137 -5.90 -2.57 -12.98
CA ALA A 137 -5.36 -1.43 -13.71
C ALA A 137 -5.82 -0.10 -13.11
N LEU A 138 -4.88 0.79 -12.85
CA LEU A 138 -5.17 2.16 -12.44
C LEU A 138 -5.90 2.93 -13.55
N ARG A 139 -6.80 3.83 -13.15
CA ARG A 139 -7.61 4.64 -14.08
C ARG A 139 -7.68 6.09 -13.60
N GLY A 140 -8.05 6.99 -14.52
CA GLY A 140 -8.29 8.39 -14.21
C GLY A 140 -7.14 9.03 -13.44
N GLU A 141 -7.45 9.75 -12.38
CA GLU A 141 -6.49 10.48 -11.57
C GLU A 141 -5.43 9.58 -10.91
N ALA A 142 -5.81 8.39 -10.44
CA ALA A 142 -4.84 7.45 -9.88
C ALA A 142 -3.76 7.08 -10.90
N ARG A 143 -4.17 6.80 -12.15
CA ARG A 143 -3.23 6.49 -13.24
C ARG A 143 -2.35 7.69 -13.58
N ARG A 144 -2.93 8.90 -13.66
CA ARG A 144 -2.21 10.14 -13.96
C ARG A 144 -1.13 10.42 -12.89
N VAL A 145 -1.49 10.39 -11.62
CA VAL A 145 -0.57 10.64 -10.49
C VAL A 145 0.58 9.63 -10.51
N VAL A 146 0.28 8.34 -10.69
CA VAL A 146 1.32 7.31 -10.77
C VAL A 146 2.23 7.53 -11.99
N ALA A 147 1.66 7.86 -13.16
CA ALA A 147 2.43 8.14 -14.37
C ALA A 147 3.41 9.32 -14.17
N ALA A 148 2.98 10.39 -13.46
CA ALA A 148 3.84 11.53 -13.14
C ALA A 148 4.98 11.17 -12.16
N LEU A 149 4.78 10.18 -11.29
CA LEU A 149 5.78 9.73 -10.32
C LEU A 149 6.76 8.70 -10.87
N LEU A 150 6.39 7.92 -11.91
CA LEU A 150 7.27 6.87 -12.47
C LEU A 150 8.69 7.37 -12.83
N PRO A 151 8.88 8.50 -13.54
CA PRO A 151 10.22 9.00 -13.84
C PRO A 151 10.96 9.51 -12.59
N VAL A 152 10.21 9.91 -11.57
CA VAL A 152 10.81 10.40 -10.30
C VAL A 152 11.37 9.24 -9.49
N VAL A 153 10.62 8.15 -9.34
CA VAL A 153 11.06 6.96 -8.58
C VAL A 153 12.14 6.17 -9.32
N ALA A 154 12.18 6.27 -10.65
CA ALA A 154 13.21 5.61 -11.48
C ALA A 154 14.54 6.37 -11.52
N ALA A 155 14.62 7.59 -10.96
CA ALA A 155 15.86 8.36 -10.94
C ALA A 155 16.87 7.78 -9.94
N ASP A 156 18.17 7.95 -10.18
CA ASP A 156 19.28 7.39 -9.36
C ASP A 156 19.16 7.73 -7.86
N HIS A 157 18.56 8.86 -7.52
CA HIS A 157 18.32 9.31 -6.14
C HIS A 157 16.82 9.57 -5.90
N GLY A 158 15.96 8.81 -6.57
CA GLY A 158 14.52 8.87 -6.38
C GLY A 158 14.11 8.41 -4.97
N PRO A 159 12.88 8.76 -4.54
CA PRO A 159 12.35 8.28 -3.27
C PRO A 159 12.20 6.77 -3.28
N ARG A 160 12.34 6.16 -2.11
CA ARG A 160 11.95 4.76 -1.90
C ARG A 160 10.44 4.60 -2.09
N VAL A 161 10.00 3.45 -2.53
CA VAL A 161 8.59 3.13 -2.71
C VAL A 161 8.19 1.99 -1.78
N VAL A 162 7.18 2.23 -0.94
CA VAL A 162 6.53 1.20 -0.12
C VAL A 162 5.10 1.02 -0.60
N ALA A 163 4.77 -0.18 -1.09
CA ALA A 163 3.41 -0.53 -1.43
C ALA A 163 2.65 -1.04 -0.19
N CYS A 164 1.43 -0.53 -0.02
CA CYS A 164 0.49 -0.96 1.00
C CYS A 164 -0.32 -2.13 0.47
N ASP A 165 -0.20 -3.28 1.10
CA ASP A 165 -0.84 -4.55 0.81
C ASP A 165 -0.39 -5.22 -0.50
N ILE A 166 -0.48 -4.52 -1.62
CA ILE A 166 -0.04 -4.94 -2.96
C ILE A 166 0.27 -3.68 -3.79
N PRO A 167 1.25 -3.67 -4.71
CA PRO A 167 1.43 -2.53 -5.60
C PRO A 167 0.16 -2.26 -6.42
N SER A 168 -0.31 -1.02 -6.40
CA SER A 168 -1.54 -0.63 -7.08
C SER A 168 -1.42 -0.81 -8.58
N GLY A 169 -2.27 -1.66 -9.14
CA GLY A 169 -2.22 -2.05 -10.55
C GLY A 169 -1.81 -3.51 -10.77
N VAL A 170 -1.43 -4.23 -9.70
CA VAL A 170 -1.08 -5.66 -9.74
C VAL A 170 -2.28 -6.51 -9.33
N GLY A 171 -2.55 -7.57 -10.08
CA GLY A 171 -3.58 -8.56 -9.77
C GLY A 171 -3.24 -9.38 -8.53
N CYS A 172 -4.15 -9.43 -7.56
CA CYS A 172 -3.94 -10.08 -6.27
C CYS A 172 -3.69 -11.59 -6.41
N ASP A 173 -4.46 -12.24 -7.28
CA ASP A 173 -4.45 -13.70 -7.38
C ASP A 173 -3.43 -14.22 -8.41
N ASP A 174 -3.25 -13.51 -9.52
CA ASP A 174 -2.45 -13.95 -10.67
C ASP A 174 -1.16 -13.14 -10.90
N GLY A 175 -1.01 -11.99 -10.23
CA GLY A 175 0.09 -11.07 -10.46
C GLY A 175 0.05 -10.39 -11.83
N ALA A 176 -1.11 -10.38 -12.51
CA ALA A 176 -1.25 -9.71 -13.80
C ALA A 176 -1.04 -8.20 -13.66
N VAL A 177 -0.42 -7.62 -14.67
CA VAL A 177 -0.19 -6.16 -14.79
C VAL A 177 -0.76 -5.71 -16.13
N PRO A 178 -2.08 -5.47 -16.21
CA PRO A 178 -2.75 -5.17 -17.49
C PRO A 178 -2.43 -3.77 -18.02
N ASP A 179 -1.95 -2.85 -17.18
CA ASP A 179 -1.43 -1.53 -17.58
C ASP A 179 -0.08 -1.31 -16.89
N PRO A 180 0.97 -0.87 -17.61
CA PRO A 180 2.32 -0.71 -17.06
C PRO A 180 2.46 0.47 -16.09
N THR A 181 1.40 1.26 -15.87
CA THR A 181 1.40 2.38 -14.93
C THR A 181 1.25 1.85 -13.51
N VAL A 182 2.33 1.30 -12.97
CA VAL A 182 2.46 0.75 -11.61
C VAL A 182 3.77 1.24 -11.02
N LEU A 183 3.76 1.72 -9.78
CA LEU A 183 5.00 2.06 -9.07
C LEU A 183 5.71 0.77 -8.67
N PRO A 184 6.93 0.52 -9.16
CA PRO A 184 7.74 -0.58 -8.65
C PRO A 184 8.06 -0.31 -7.17
N ALA A 185 7.70 -1.24 -6.29
CA ALA A 185 7.97 -1.11 -4.87
C ALA A 185 9.37 -1.62 -4.53
N ASP A 186 10.05 -0.92 -3.63
CA ASP A 186 11.22 -1.48 -2.93
C ASP A 186 10.79 -2.50 -1.89
N VAL A 187 9.65 -2.21 -1.24
CA VAL A 187 9.03 -3.09 -0.27
C VAL A 187 7.52 -3.07 -0.43
N THR A 188 6.90 -4.23 -0.46
CA THR A 188 5.45 -4.38 -0.27
C THR A 188 5.17 -4.85 1.16
N VAL A 189 4.37 -4.08 1.90
CA VAL A 189 3.90 -4.46 3.23
C VAL A 189 2.52 -5.07 3.10
N THR A 190 2.44 -6.38 3.21
CA THR A 190 1.19 -7.13 3.05
C THR A 190 0.64 -7.59 4.40
N PHE A 191 -0.68 -7.71 4.52
CA PHE A 191 -1.35 -7.92 5.79
C PHE A 191 -2.00 -9.31 5.84
N GLY A 192 -1.87 -9.97 6.99
CA GLY A 192 -2.50 -11.24 7.32
C GLY A 192 -1.93 -12.44 6.60
N ALA A 193 -1.80 -12.37 5.27
CA ALA A 193 -1.25 -13.45 4.46
C ALA A 193 -0.57 -12.93 3.19
N GLY A 194 0.30 -13.74 2.61
CA GLY A 194 0.85 -13.52 1.29
C GLY A 194 -0.23 -13.57 0.21
N LYS A 195 -0.25 -12.59 -0.67
CA LYS A 195 -1.11 -12.60 -1.86
C LYS A 195 -0.39 -13.35 -2.98
N ALA A 196 -1.09 -14.24 -3.69
CA ALA A 196 -0.48 -15.05 -4.74
C ALA A 196 0.18 -14.19 -5.83
N GLY A 197 -0.40 -13.04 -6.16
CA GLY A 197 0.13 -12.11 -7.14
C GLY A 197 1.44 -11.42 -6.77
N LEU A 198 1.83 -11.44 -5.49
CA LEU A 198 3.16 -10.98 -5.04
C LEU A 198 4.27 -12.00 -5.30
N LEU A 199 3.90 -13.26 -5.54
CA LEU A 199 4.82 -14.39 -5.68
C LEU A 199 4.89 -14.93 -7.10
N ARG A 200 3.96 -14.54 -7.98
CA ARG A 200 3.87 -15.01 -9.37
C ARG A 200 3.52 -13.91 -10.36
N GLY A 201 3.63 -14.22 -11.64
CA GLY A 201 3.32 -13.30 -12.73
C GLY A 201 4.26 -12.07 -12.77
N PRO A 202 3.93 -11.08 -13.64
CA PRO A 202 4.71 -9.85 -13.73
C PRO A 202 4.73 -9.04 -12.44
N GLY A 203 3.68 -9.14 -11.60
CA GLY A 203 3.56 -8.44 -10.33
C GLY A 203 4.67 -8.78 -9.33
N ARG A 204 5.23 -10.02 -9.39
CA ARG A 204 6.37 -10.42 -8.54
C ARG A 204 7.55 -9.48 -8.68
N ALA A 205 7.87 -9.07 -9.91
CA ALA A 205 9.00 -8.16 -10.17
C ALA A 205 8.75 -6.73 -9.66
N LEU A 206 7.48 -6.33 -9.49
CA LEU A 206 7.08 -5.02 -9.02
C LEU A 206 6.88 -4.96 -7.49
N ALA A 207 6.80 -6.12 -6.82
CA ALA A 207 6.53 -6.20 -5.40
C ALA A 207 7.74 -5.86 -4.51
N GLY A 208 8.95 -5.93 -5.05
CA GLY A 208 10.17 -5.76 -4.29
C GLY A 208 10.31 -6.80 -3.17
N ARG A 209 10.90 -6.41 -2.04
CA ARG A 209 10.92 -7.23 -0.84
C ARG A 209 9.54 -7.24 -0.18
N VAL A 210 8.97 -8.39 0.07
CA VAL A 210 7.66 -8.49 0.72
C VAL A 210 7.82 -8.66 2.22
N ALA A 211 7.12 -7.83 2.99
CA ALA A 211 7.07 -7.85 4.44
C ALA A 211 5.64 -8.17 4.90
N LEU A 212 5.46 -9.28 5.61
CA LEU A 212 4.16 -9.67 6.16
C LEU A 212 3.95 -9.04 7.54
N VAL A 213 2.78 -8.44 7.73
CA VAL A 213 2.24 -8.04 9.03
C VAL A 213 1.18 -9.04 9.42
N ASP A 214 1.44 -9.81 10.46
CA ASP A 214 0.45 -10.75 11.00
C ASP A 214 -0.69 -9.97 11.69
N VAL A 215 -1.91 -10.21 11.25
CA VAL A 215 -3.14 -9.65 11.82
C VAL A 215 -4.01 -10.73 12.46
N GLY A 216 -3.48 -11.96 12.57
CA GLY A 216 -4.13 -13.07 13.25
C GLY A 216 -5.13 -13.86 12.41
N LEU A 217 -4.94 -13.93 11.07
CA LEU A 217 -5.83 -14.73 10.20
C LEU A 217 -5.67 -16.23 10.45
N ASP A 218 -6.79 -16.93 10.46
CA ASP A 218 -6.81 -18.39 10.36
C ASP A 218 -7.06 -18.83 8.91
N LEU A 219 -6.03 -19.36 8.28
CA LEU A 219 -6.04 -19.87 6.91
C LEU A 219 -6.01 -21.39 6.85
N SER A 220 -6.27 -22.08 7.96
CA SER A 220 -6.24 -23.55 8.01
C SER A 220 -7.23 -24.23 7.05
N GLY A 221 -8.30 -23.52 6.65
CA GLY A 221 -9.30 -23.97 5.66
C GLY A 221 -9.02 -23.53 4.22
N ALA A 222 -8.00 -22.73 3.97
CA ALA A 222 -7.65 -22.20 2.66
C ALA A 222 -6.53 -23.04 2.00
N THR A 223 -6.55 -23.08 0.67
CA THR A 223 -5.47 -23.72 -0.10
C THR A 223 -4.66 -22.65 -0.82
N PRO A 224 -3.35 -22.52 -0.55
CA PRO A 224 -2.55 -21.52 -1.22
C PRO A 224 -2.50 -21.75 -2.74
N LEU A 225 -2.58 -20.68 -3.50
CA LEU A 225 -2.43 -20.69 -4.96
C LEU A 225 -0.98 -20.80 -5.40
N VAL A 226 -0.06 -20.38 -4.53
CA VAL A 226 1.40 -20.45 -4.72
C VAL A 226 2.00 -20.94 -3.41
N LEU A 227 2.80 -21.99 -3.49
CA LEU A 227 3.64 -22.45 -2.38
C LEU A 227 5.01 -21.78 -2.48
N ALA A 228 5.59 -21.43 -1.34
CA ALA A 228 6.99 -21.06 -1.31
C ALA A 228 7.82 -22.23 -1.84
N ASP A 229 8.82 -21.92 -2.66
CA ASP A 229 9.79 -22.93 -3.07
C ASP A 229 10.44 -23.52 -1.80
N ALA A 230 10.30 -24.83 -1.61
CA ALA A 230 10.81 -25.57 -0.47
C ALA A 230 12.36 -25.61 -0.48
#